data_ea5b98c8c6ff14eef8d8c6e4d511d23d
#
_entry.id   ea5b98c8c6ff14eef8d8c6e4d511d23d
#
_cell.length_a   1.000
_cell.length_b   1.000
_cell.length_c   1.000
_cell.angle_alpha   90.00
_cell.angle_beta   90.00
_cell.angle_gamma   90.00
#
_symmetry.space_group_name_H-M   'P 1'
#
loop_
_entity.id
_entity.type
_entity.pdbx_description
1 polymer ?
#
loop_
_entity_poly.entity_id
_entity_poly.type
_entity_poly.pdbx_seq_one_letter_code
_entity_poly.pdbx_strand_id
1 'polypeptide(L)'
;MSILSQGTQVYALVPPVSGAGPYTVMEVECATSFDPGGSPAEQIEDTCLSAEERTYKKGLRTPGQASLGLNADPNNASHIRLHQLSEADGDTTIKWAVGWSDGKDITPTVAASGSLDKASVSAGGSGYTSAPTVVLTGGSGAGAAATAIVVEGAVTGITITNPGSGYTSAPAVSFTGGGGGTGAAATVSLVAGNDFDLPETRTWFAFQGYVSDFPFTFAQNAVVASTVSIQRSGGSAWIRKAVV
;
A
#
# COMPACT_ATOMS: atom_id res chain seq x y z
N MET A 1 -15.70 -18.64 -16.14
CA MET A 1 -15.90 -17.53 -17.09
C MET A 1 -14.57 -16.82 -17.22
N SER A 2 -14.07 -16.61 -18.45
CA SER A 2 -12.82 -15.85 -18.67
C SER A 2 -13.11 -14.35 -18.59
N ILE A 3 -12.15 -13.60 -18.05
CA ILE A 3 -12.23 -12.14 -17.89
C ILE A 3 -11.35 -11.49 -18.94
N LEU A 4 -11.82 -10.42 -19.56
CA LEU A 4 -11.03 -9.65 -20.54
C LEU A 4 -9.90 -8.90 -19.82
N SER A 5 -8.75 -8.76 -20.45
CA SER A 5 -7.62 -7.98 -19.92
C SER A 5 -7.84 -6.46 -20.01
N GLN A 6 -8.75 -6.02 -20.88
CA GLN A 6 -9.07 -4.60 -21.02
C GLN A 6 -9.71 -4.06 -19.75
N GLY A 7 -9.15 -2.98 -19.18
CA GLY A 7 -9.55 -2.42 -17.89
C GLY A 7 -8.74 -2.95 -16.70
N THR A 8 -7.69 -3.73 -16.95
CA THR A 8 -6.68 -4.06 -15.94
C THR A 8 -5.85 -2.82 -15.62
N GLN A 9 -5.61 -2.58 -14.34
CA GLN A 9 -4.84 -1.44 -13.85
C GLN A 9 -3.68 -1.92 -12.97
N VAL A 10 -2.53 -1.27 -13.08
CA VAL A 10 -1.32 -1.61 -12.31
C VAL A 10 -1.06 -0.52 -11.29
N TYR A 11 -0.85 -0.91 -10.05
CA TYR A 11 -0.59 -0.02 -8.93
C TYR A 11 0.74 -0.37 -8.27
N ALA A 12 1.48 0.65 -7.85
CA ALA A 12 2.69 0.54 -7.06
C ALA A 12 2.52 1.27 -5.73
N LEU A 13 2.97 0.66 -4.65
CA LEU A 13 3.04 1.30 -3.33
C LEU A 13 4.43 1.91 -3.19
N VAL A 14 4.52 3.20 -3.44
CA VAL A 14 5.80 3.91 -3.52
C VAL A 14 6.14 4.64 -2.22
N PRO A 15 7.41 4.60 -1.79
CA PRO A 15 7.90 5.40 -0.67
C PRO A 15 7.91 6.88 -1.04
N PRO A 16 8.01 7.79 -0.06
CA PRO A 16 8.21 9.22 -0.33
C PRO A 16 9.50 9.47 -1.12
N VAL A 17 9.52 10.54 -1.92
CA VAL A 17 10.66 10.90 -2.78
C VAL A 17 11.90 11.24 -1.94
N SER A 18 11.69 11.87 -0.78
CA SER A 18 12.77 12.26 0.12
C SER A 18 12.28 12.26 1.57
N GLY A 19 13.16 11.85 2.50
CA GLY A 19 12.89 11.88 3.93
C GLY A 19 11.95 10.78 4.42
N ALA A 20 11.49 10.94 5.64
CA ALA A 20 10.48 10.08 6.26
C ALA A 20 9.08 10.59 5.91
N GLY A 21 8.21 9.73 5.43
CA GLY A 21 6.84 10.06 5.08
C GLY A 21 6.02 8.80 4.80
N PRO A 22 4.71 8.93 4.63
CA PRO A 22 3.85 7.79 4.33
C PRO A 22 4.11 7.26 2.92
N TYR A 23 3.93 5.96 2.76
CA TYR A 23 3.81 5.35 1.44
C TYR A 23 2.54 5.86 0.74
N THR A 24 2.58 5.92 -0.56
CA THR A 24 1.43 6.34 -1.39
C THR A 24 1.15 5.29 -2.46
N VAL A 25 -0.13 5.09 -2.74
CA VAL A 25 -0.56 4.27 -3.88
C VAL A 25 -0.45 5.11 -5.14
N MET A 26 0.29 4.61 -6.11
CA MET A 26 0.47 5.21 -7.42
C MET A 26 -0.11 4.26 -8.48
N GLU A 27 -1.07 4.72 -9.26
CA GLU A 27 -1.50 4.01 -10.47
C GLU A 27 -0.49 4.27 -11.59
N VAL A 28 -0.11 3.22 -12.31
CA VAL A 28 0.72 3.35 -13.51
C VAL A 28 -0.18 3.61 -14.70
N GLU A 29 -0.20 4.85 -15.12
CA GLU A 29 -1.01 5.28 -16.26
C GLU A 29 -0.40 4.83 -17.60
N CYS A 30 -1.23 4.78 -18.64
CA CYS A 30 -0.82 4.41 -20.01
C CYS A 30 -0.10 3.06 -20.12
N ALA A 31 -0.38 2.13 -19.20
CA ALA A 31 0.09 0.75 -19.31
C ALA A 31 -0.56 0.06 -20.51
N THR A 32 0.25 -0.53 -21.39
CA THR A 32 -0.19 -1.21 -22.59
C THR A 32 -0.18 -2.73 -22.45
N SER A 33 0.71 -3.24 -21.61
CA SER A 33 0.82 -4.67 -21.31
C SER A 33 1.44 -4.88 -19.94
N PHE A 34 1.11 -6.00 -19.31
CA PHE A 34 1.74 -6.45 -18.09
C PHE A 34 1.91 -7.97 -18.11
N ASP A 35 3.14 -8.43 -17.92
CA ASP A 35 3.47 -9.82 -17.70
C ASP A 35 4.09 -9.96 -16.30
N PRO A 36 3.44 -10.68 -15.38
CA PRO A 36 3.95 -10.85 -14.02
C PRO A 36 5.20 -11.74 -13.92
N GLY A 37 5.62 -12.35 -15.03
CA GLY A 37 6.71 -13.32 -15.03
C GLY A 37 6.40 -14.60 -14.25
N GLY A 38 7.17 -15.63 -14.49
CA GLY A 38 7.08 -16.90 -13.78
C GLY A 38 7.81 -16.89 -12.45
N SER A 39 7.62 -17.95 -11.67
CA SER A 39 8.42 -18.25 -10.48
C SER A 39 8.69 -19.76 -10.45
N PRO A 40 9.52 -20.26 -11.39
CA PRO A 40 9.82 -21.68 -11.48
C PRO A 40 10.51 -22.16 -10.19
N ALA A 41 10.24 -23.40 -9.84
CA ALA A 41 10.95 -24.08 -8.76
C ALA A 41 12.09 -24.89 -9.36
N GLU A 42 13.22 -24.92 -8.70
CA GLU A 42 14.29 -25.84 -9.01
C GLU A 42 13.82 -27.29 -8.87
N GLN A 43 14.39 -28.17 -9.67
CA GLN A 43 14.14 -29.60 -9.60
C GLN A 43 15.35 -30.25 -8.89
N ILE A 44 15.08 -30.90 -7.78
CA ILE A 44 16.09 -31.67 -7.05
C ILE A 44 15.87 -33.14 -7.41
N GLU A 45 16.84 -33.76 -8.08
CA GLU A 45 16.79 -35.19 -8.39
C GLU A 45 16.91 -36.02 -7.11
N ASP A 46 15.94 -36.89 -6.89
CA ASP A 46 15.88 -37.82 -5.75
C ASP A 46 15.70 -39.26 -6.27
N THR A 47 16.55 -39.62 -7.23
CA THR A 47 16.49 -40.92 -7.88
C THR A 47 17.39 -41.92 -7.15
N CYS A 48 16.82 -43.04 -6.68
CA CYS A 48 17.61 -44.13 -6.13
C CYS A 48 18.41 -44.87 -7.24
N LEU A 49 19.57 -45.39 -6.91
CA LEU A 49 20.45 -46.06 -7.87
C LEU A 49 19.82 -47.30 -8.54
N SER A 50 18.79 -47.87 -7.90
CA SER A 50 18.03 -49.03 -8.39
C SER A 50 16.77 -48.68 -9.17
N ALA A 51 16.49 -47.38 -9.35
CA ALA A 51 15.28 -46.94 -10.04
C ALA A 51 15.46 -46.96 -11.57
N GLU A 52 14.46 -47.38 -12.29
CA GLU A 52 14.42 -47.36 -13.76
C GLU A 52 13.95 -46.01 -14.32
N GLU A 53 13.32 -45.16 -13.46
CA GLU A 53 12.82 -43.83 -13.83
C GLU A 53 13.37 -42.77 -12.86
N ARG A 54 13.55 -41.55 -13.37
CA ARG A 54 14.01 -40.41 -12.56
C ARG A 54 12.88 -39.83 -11.74
N THR A 55 13.13 -39.59 -10.48
CA THR A 55 12.23 -38.91 -9.56
C THR A 55 12.80 -37.55 -9.13
N TYR A 56 11.91 -36.54 -9.04
CA TYR A 56 12.29 -35.17 -8.71
C TYR A 56 11.47 -34.65 -7.55
N LYS A 57 12.15 -33.94 -6.65
CA LYS A 57 11.50 -33.12 -5.61
C LYS A 57 11.55 -31.66 -6.02
N LYS A 58 10.53 -30.91 -5.58
CA LYS A 58 10.45 -29.48 -5.80
C LYS A 58 11.41 -28.75 -4.85
N GLY A 59 12.38 -28.02 -5.42
CA GLY A 59 13.31 -27.17 -4.71
C GLY A 59 12.80 -25.74 -4.48
N LEU A 60 13.72 -24.81 -4.28
CA LEU A 60 13.42 -23.40 -4.10
C LEU A 60 12.84 -22.78 -5.37
N ARG A 61 12.00 -21.79 -5.18
CA ARG A 61 11.48 -20.98 -6.28
C ARG A 61 12.39 -19.81 -6.55
N THR A 62 12.69 -19.57 -7.81
CA THR A 62 13.41 -18.38 -8.26
C THR A 62 12.41 -17.40 -8.84
N PRO A 63 12.16 -16.25 -8.18
CA PRO A 63 11.27 -15.23 -8.72
C PRO A 63 11.81 -14.72 -10.06
N GLY A 64 10.97 -14.77 -11.09
CA GLY A 64 11.30 -14.23 -12.40
C GLY A 64 11.16 -12.71 -12.45
N GLN A 65 11.44 -12.16 -13.62
CA GLN A 65 11.27 -10.75 -13.92
C GLN A 65 9.86 -10.52 -14.48
N ALA A 66 9.17 -9.51 -13.95
CA ALA A 66 7.94 -9.00 -14.53
C ALA A 66 8.27 -7.90 -15.54
N SER A 67 7.45 -7.77 -16.58
CA SER A 67 7.58 -6.71 -17.58
C SER A 67 6.29 -5.89 -17.67
N LEU A 68 6.43 -4.57 -17.73
CA LEU A 68 5.36 -3.60 -17.84
C LEU A 68 5.60 -2.72 -19.07
N GLY A 69 4.82 -2.94 -20.11
CA GLY A 69 4.83 -2.09 -21.28
C GLY A 69 4.01 -0.83 -21.05
N LEU A 70 4.52 0.32 -21.43
CA LEU A 70 3.81 1.59 -21.34
C LEU A 70 4.18 2.54 -22.49
N ASN A 71 3.27 3.46 -22.80
CA ASN A 71 3.55 4.61 -23.65
C ASN A 71 4.09 5.71 -22.76
N ALA A 72 5.39 6.03 -22.90
CA ALA A 72 6.07 6.98 -22.03
C ALA A 72 5.62 8.42 -22.29
N ASP A 73 5.18 9.10 -21.24
CA ASP A 73 4.86 10.54 -21.24
C ASP A 73 5.78 11.25 -20.24
N PRO A 74 6.59 12.23 -20.68
CA PRO A 74 7.51 12.97 -19.83
C PRO A 74 6.82 13.85 -18.77
N ASN A 75 5.52 14.12 -18.93
CA ASN A 75 4.75 14.90 -17.97
C ASN A 75 3.97 14.04 -16.98
N ASN A 76 3.98 12.72 -17.15
CA ASN A 76 3.26 11.81 -16.28
C ASN A 76 4.05 11.51 -15.01
N ALA A 77 3.44 11.81 -13.85
CA ALA A 77 4.09 11.63 -12.55
C ALA A 77 4.46 10.17 -12.24
N SER A 78 3.64 9.20 -12.70
CA SER A 78 3.92 7.79 -12.48
C SER A 78 5.14 7.31 -13.27
N HIS A 79 5.30 7.77 -14.51
CA HIS A 79 6.45 7.44 -15.35
C HIS A 79 7.76 8.05 -14.80
N ILE A 80 7.71 9.32 -14.39
CA ILE A 80 8.85 10.00 -13.76
C ILE A 80 9.26 9.24 -12.49
N ARG A 81 8.26 8.83 -11.68
CA ARG A 81 8.53 8.11 -10.43
C ARG A 81 9.12 6.73 -10.66
N LEU A 82 8.63 5.98 -11.65
CA LEU A 82 9.20 4.68 -12.02
C LEU A 82 10.65 4.81 -12.49
N HIS A 83 10.95 5.82 -13.31
CA HIS A 83 12.32 6.10 -13.72
C HIS A 83 13.22 6.46 -12.52
N GLN A 84 12.75 7.30 -11.59
CA GLN A 84 13.49 7.59 -10.36
C GLN A 84 13.78 6.35 -9.52
N LEU A 85 12.84 5.40 -9.48
CA LEU A 85 13.02 4.13 -8.76
C LEU A 85 14.00 3.18 -9.47
N SER A 86 14.12 3.24 -10.79
CA SER A 86 15.13 2.45 -11.52
C SER A 86 16.55 2.98 -11.35
N GLU A 87 16.70 4.29 -11.11
CA GLU A 87 18.01 4.95 -10.89
C GLU A 87 18.41 5.02 -9.40
N ALA A 88 17.50 4.65 -8.50
CA ALA A 88 17.75 4.78 -7.06
C ALA A 88 18.67 3.67 -6.55
N ASP A 89 19.69 4.08 -5.78
CA ASP A 89 20.59 3.16 -5.10
C ASP A 89 19.93 2.49 -3.88
N GLY A 90 20.41 1.30 -3.54
CA GLY A 90 19.99 0.55 -2.35
C GLY A 90 18.77 -0.35 -2.55
N ASP A 91 18.12 -0.72 -1.45
CA ASP A 91 16.91 -1.56 -1.48
C ASP A 91 15.68 -0.71 -1.82
N THR A 92 15.29 -0.76 -3.09
CA THR A 92 14.11 -0.08 -3.64
C THR A 92 12.95 -1.03 -3.84
N THR A 93 12.91 -2.16 -3.12
CA THR A 93 11.81 -3.12 -3.20
C THR A 93 10.51 -2.48 -2.74
N ILE A 94 9.53 -2.47 -3.65
CA ILE A 94 8.19 -1.95 -3.41
C ILE A 94 7.14 -3.04 -3.64
N LYS A 95 5.92 -2.79 -3.19
CA LYS A 95 4.79 -3.69 -3.42
C LYS A 95 4.01 -3.24 -4.65
N TRP A 96 3.54 -4.23 -5.39
CA TRP A 96 2.78 -4.07 -6.63
C TRP A 96 1.44 -4.77 -6.50
N ALA A 97 0.40 -4.16 -7.04
CA ALA A 97 -0.91 -4.75 -7.14
C ALA A 97 -1.49 -4.54 -8.54
N VAL A 98 -1.94 -5.62 -9.16
CA VAL A 98 -2.59 -5.59 -10.48
C VAL A 98 -4.06 -5.91 -10.26
N GLY A 99 -4.91 -4.93 -10.48
CA GLY A 99 -6.35 -5.08 -10.38
C GLY A 99 -6.94 -5.53 -11.72
N TRP A 100 -7.68 -6.64 -11.71
CA TRP A 100 -8.31 -7.19 -12.89
C TRP A 100 -9.51 -6.32 -13.34
N SER A 101 -9.97 -6.51 -14.55
CA SER A 101 -11.07 -5.74 -15.13
C SER A 101 -12.45 -5.98 -14.49
N ASP A 102 -12.57 -6.98 -13.63
CA ASP A 102 -13.81 -7.32 -12.90
C ASP A 102 -14.22 -6.31 -11.82
N GLY A 103 -13.39 -5.32 -11.60
CA GLY A 103 -13.62 -4.20 -10.67
C GLY A 103 -12.87 -2.95 -11.14
N LYS A 104 -12.94 -2.64 -12.44
CA LYS A 104 -12.37 -1.41 -12.98
C LYS A 104 -12.77 -0.21 -12.14
N ASP A 105 -11.84 0.70 -11.91
CA ASP A 105 -12.00 1.92 -11.09
C ASP A 105 -12.11 1.70 -9.57
N ILE A 106 -12.07 0.44 -9.09
CA ILE A 106 -11.86 0.14 -7.68
C ILE A 106 -10.35 0.21 -7.43
N THR A 107 -9.92 1.23 -6.69
CA THR A 107 -8.51 1.50 -6.39
C THR A 107 -8.11 0.92 -5.03
N PRO A 108 -6.88 0.41 -4.88
CA PRO A 108 -6.36 0.03 -3.59
C PRO A 108 -6.01 1.27 -2.76
N THR A 109 -5.97 1.12 -1.45
CA THR A 109 -5.48 2.16 -0.53
C THR A 109 -4.25 1.67 0.24
N VAL A 110 -3.62 2.56 1.00
CA VAL A 110 -2.53 2.17 1.89
C VAL A 110 -3.12 1.58 3.15
N ALA A 111 -2.74 0.36 3.49
CA ALA A 111 -3.15 -0.26 4.73
C ALA A 111 -2.63 0.54 5.94
N ALA A 112 -3.42 0.64 7.00
CA ALA A 112 -2.99 1.25 8.24
C ALA A 112 -1.97 0.34 8.97
N SER A 113 -1.00 0.95 9.63
CA SER A 113 -0.02 0.19 10.45
C SER A 113 -0.58 -0.31 11.77
N GLY A 114 -1.82 0.05 12.09
CA GLY A 114 -2.49 -0.36 13.33
C GLY A 114 -2.16 0.49 14.56
N SER A 115 -1.45 1.60 14.42
CA SER A 115 -1.17 2.56 15.49
C SER A 115 -1.64 3.97 15.14
N LEU A 116 -1.92 4.81 16.15
CA LEU A 116 -2.32 6.20 15.93
C LEU A 116 -1.11 7.07 15.54
N ASP A 117 -1.32 7.98 14.58
CA ASP A 117 -0.32 8.96 14.11
C ASP A 117 -0.57 10.35 14.74
N LYS A 118 -1.72 10.94 14.40
CA LYS A 118 -2.05 12.33 14.74
C LYS A 118 -3.44 12.44 15.30
N ALA A 119 -3.62 13.43 16.15
CA ALA A 119 -4.92 13.91 16.57
C ALA A 119 -5.11 15.36 16.10
N SER A 120 -6.28 15.68 15.56
CA SER A 120 -6.65 17.01 15.11
C SER A 120 -7.96 17.45 15.74
N VAL A 121 -7.94 18.60 16.37
CA VAL A 121 -9.14 19.21 16.96
C VAL A 121 -9.93 19.89 15.84
N SER A 122 -11.16 19.46 15.62
CA SER A 122 -12.09 20.06 14.64
C SER A 122 -12.97 21.13 15.25
N ALA A 123 -13.25 21.03 16.57
CA ALA A 123 -13.95 22.06 17.35
C ALA A 123 -13.39 22.08 18.77
N GLY A 124 -13.00 23.24 19.25
CA GLY A 124 -12.44 23.40 20.61
C GLY A 124 -13.46 23.32 21.72
N GLY A 125 -14.74 23.53 21.42
CA GLY A 125 -15.78 23.70 22.44
C GLY A 125 -15.57 24.95 23.32
N SER A 126 -16.20 25.00 24.46
CA SER A 126 -16.05 26.09 25.42
C SER A 126 -16.42 25.66 26.84
N GLY A 127 -16.03 26.48 27.85
CA GLY A 127 -16.37 26.26 29.23
C GLY A 127 -15.52 25.24 29.99
N TYR A 128 -14.40 24.81 29.40
CA TYR A 128 -13.45 23.88 30.03
C TYR A 128 -12.62 24.62 31.10
N THR A 129 -12.73 24.22 32.36
CA THR A 129 -11.92 24.75 33.47
C THR A 129 -10.71 23.87 33.78
N SER A 130 -10.66 22.66 33.24
CA SER A 130 -9.54 21.72 33.29
C SER A 130 -9.49 20.87 32.00
N ALA A 131 -8.38 20.20 31.77
CA ALA A 131 -8.27 19.31 30.61
C ALA A 131 -9.27 18.15 30.72
N PRO A 132 -10.16 17.94 29.72
CA PRO A 132 -11.05 16.80 29.71
C PRO A 132 -10.25 15.51 29.42
N THR A 133 -10.78 14.39 29.89
CA THR A 133 -10.25 13.07 29.53
C THR A 133 -10.61 12.76 28.06
N VAL A 134 -9.60 12.43 27.27
CA VAL A 134 -9.78 11.97 25.90
C VAL A 134 -10.12 10.47 25.95
N VAL A 135 -11.26 10.11 25.38
CA VAL A 135 -11.70 8.71 25.29
C VAL A 135 -11.69 8.30 23.83
N LEU A 136 -10.95 7.23 23.54
CA LEU A 136 -10.82 6.63 22.19
C LEU A 136 -11.61 5.33 22.17
N THR A 137 -12.59 5.22 21.25
CA THR A 137 -13.50 4.07 21.16
C THR A 137 -13.60 3.52 19.76
N GLY A 138 -13.65 2.20 19.62
CA GLY A 138 -13.73 1.51 18.34
C GLY A 138 -12.39 1.31 17.66
N GLY A 139 -12.42 1.04 16.35
CA GLY A 139 -11.21 0.83 15.53
C GLY A 139 -10.53 -0.53 15.69
N SER A 140 -11.09 -1.46 16.48
CA SER A 140 -10.59 -2.83 16.74
C SER A 140 -9.23 -2.93 17.44
N GLY A 141 -8.53 -1.81 17.66
CA GLY A 141 -7.25 -1.74 18.36
C GLY A 141 -7.40 -1.54 19.88
N ALA A 142 -6.25 -1.52 20.57
CA ALA A 142 -6.18 -1.32 22.01
C ALA A 142 -4.92 -0.54 22.43
N GLY A 143 -4.95 -0.01 23.66
CA GLY A 143 -3.79 0.60 24.32
C GLY A 143 -3.50 2.03 23.93
N ALA A 144 -4.26 2.66 23.04
CA ALA A 144 -4.06 4.07 22.71
C ALA A 144 -4.49 4.97 23.87
N ALA A 145 -3.71 6.01 24.12
CA ALA A 145 -3.99 7.04 25.10
C ALA A 145 -3.60 8.42 24.57
N ALA A 146 -4.38 9.42 24.95
CA ALA A 146 -4.13 10.80 24.55
C ALA A 146 -4.55 11.78 25.67
N THR A 147 -3.96 12.97 25.67
CA THR A 147 -4.26 14.05 26.57
C THR A 147 -4.69 15.30 25.82
N ALA A 148 -5.70 15.99 26.33
CA ALA A 148 -6.19 17.26 25.79
C ALA A 148 -5.40 18.44 26.36
N ILE A 149 -5.17 19.44 25.51
CA ILE A 149 -4.59 20.74 25.88
C ILE A 149 -5.73 21.75 25.81
N VAL A 150 -5.92 22.46 26.94
CA VAL A 150 -6.95 23.51 27.10
C VAL A 150 -6.32 24.86 27.22
N VAL A 151 -6.74 25.83 26.44
CA VAL A 151 -6.35 27.23 26.51
C VAL A 151 -7.63 28.08 26.48
N GLU A 152 -7.76 29.02 27.39
CA GLU A 152 -8.92 29.95 27.48
C GLU A 152 -10.29 29.24 27.45
N GLY A 153 -10.38 28.08 28.10
CA GLY A 153 -11.62 27.34 28.23
C GLY A 153 -12.03 26.53 26.97
N ALA A 154 -11.14 26.39 25.98
CA ALA A 154 -11.34 25.59 24.80
C ALA A 154 -10.22 24.53 24.63
N VAL A 155 -10.55 23.40 24.06
CA VAL A 155 -9.55 22.37 23.67
C VAL A 155 -8.84 22.85 22.40
N THR A 156 -7.55 23.13 22.50
CA THR A 156 -6.74 23.63 21.37
C THR A 156 -5.85 22.57 20.75
N GLY A 157 -5.62 21.46 21.45
CA GLY A 157 -4.78 20.38 20.93
C GLY A 157 -4.99 19.08 21.67
N ILE A 158 -4.51 18.01 21.07
CA ILE A 158 -4.46 16.66 21.65
C ILE A 158 -3.07 16.09 21.40
N THR A 159 -2.44 15.60 22.46
CA THR A 159 -1.17 14.87 22.36
C THR A 159 -1.43 13.39 22.55
N ILE A 160 -1.06 12.56 21.58
CA ILE A 160 -1.07 11.11 21.70
C ILE A 160 0.09 10.70 22.61
N THR A 161 -0.22 10.14 23.77
CA THR A 161 0.77 9.70 24.78
C THR A 161 1.15 8.23 24.59
N ASN A 162 0.24 7.45 24.02
CA ASN A 162 0.49 6.07 23.57
C ASN A 162 -0.26 5.85 22.25
N PRO A 163 0.43 5.47 21.17
CA PRO A 163 -0.22 5.25 19.88
C PRO A 163 -1.08 3.99 19.82
N GLY A 164 -0.94 3.06 20.77
CA GLY A 164 -1.64 1.78 20.75
C GLY A 164 -1.22 0.87 19.61
N SER A 165 -1.99 -0.19 19.37
CA SER A 165 -1.74 -1.15 18.30
C SER A 165 -3.02 -1.88 17.88
N GLY A 166 -2.99 -2.54 16.69
CA GLY A 166 -4.07 -3.36 16.19
C GLY A 166 -5.29 -2.58 15.67
N TYR A 167 -5.18 -1.28 15.47
CA TYR A 167 -6.25 -0.49 14.88
C TYR A 167 -6.37 -0.75 13.38
N THR A 168 -7.55 -1.18 12.95
CA THR A 168 -7.89 -1.34 11.51
C THR A 168 -8.59 -0.11 10.93
N SER A 169 -9.17 0.72 11.80
CA SER A 169 -9.75 2.03 11.45
C SER A 169 -9.52 3.03 12.58
N ALA A 170 -9.59 4.32 12.28
CA ALA A 170 -9.43 5.37 13.27
C ALA A 170 -10.52 5.28 14.36
N PRO A 171 -10.16 5.22 15.64
CA PRO A 171 -11.14 5.24 16.72
C PRO A 171 -11.87 6.60 16.80
N ALA A 172 -13.10 6.55 17.28
CA ALA A 172 -13.86 7.78 17.57
C ALA A 172 -13.28 8.47 18.81
N VAL A 173 -13.15 9.80 18.75
CA VAL A 173 -12.67 10.62 19.84
C VAL A 173 -13.85 11.25 20.57
N SER A 174 -13.89 11.11 21.89
CA SER A 174 -14.84 11.82 22.74
C SER A 174 -14.13 12.42 23.95
N PHE A 175 -14.74 13.45 24.53
CA PHE A 175 -14.20 14.16 25.68
C PHE A 175 -15.15 14.00 26.88
N THR A 176 -14.59 13.69 28.04
CA THR A 176 -15.36 13.54 29.29
C THR A 176 -14.73 14.36 30.42
N GLY A 177 -15.55 14.94 31.27
CA GLY A 177 -15.07 15.79 32.36
C GLY A 177 -14.68 17.19 31.86
N GLY A 178 -13.63 17.78 32.45
CA GLY A 178 -13.14 19.11 32.06
C GLY A 178 -13.86 20.28 32.72
N GLY A 179 -14.58 20.06 33.83
CA GLY A 179 -15.17 21.13 34.65
C GLY A 179 -16.42 21.79 34.04
N GLY A 180 -17.16 21.07 33.21
CA GLY A 180 -18.43 21.55 32.62
C GLY A 180 -18.33 22.04 31.17
N GLY A 181 -17.15 22.02 30.57
CA GLY A 181 -16.97 22.34 29.14
C GLY A 181 -17.68 21.35 28.21
N THR A 182 -18.13 21.83 27.07
CA THR A 182 -18.85 21.05 26.05
C THR A 182 -18.49 21.46 24.63
N GLY A 183 -18.87 20.63 23.64
CA GLY A 183 -18.75 20.98 22.23
C GLY A 183 -17.37 20.74 21.62
N ALA A 184 -16.41 20.19 22.34
CA ALA A 184 -15.15 19.78 21.73
C ALA A 184 -15.34 18.56 20.83
N ALA A 185 -14.72 18.60 19.67
CA ALA A 185 -14.67 17.49 18.70
C ALA A 185 -13.28 17.37 18.12
N ALA A 186 -12.86 16.14 17.87
CA ALA A 186 -11.55 15.84 17.29
C ALA A 186 -11.59 14.55 16.47
N THR A 187 -10.60 14.40 15.62
CA THR A 187 -10.34 13.18 14.85
C THR A 187 -8.93 12.71 15.10
N VAL A 188 -8.70 11.40 14.92
CA VAL A 188 -7.36 10.81 14.92
C VAL A 188 -7.12 10.12 13.58
N SER A 189 -5.86 10.07 13.16
CA SER A 189 -5.41 9.31 12.01
C SER A 189 -4.56 8.15 12.47
N LEU A 190 -4.52 7.10 11.63
CA LEU A 190 -3.57 5.99 11.80
C LEU A 190 -2.29 6.26 11.01
N VAL A 191 -1.19 5.74 11.50
CA VAL A 191 0.06 5.70 10.75
C VAL A 191 -0.18 4.90 9.46
N ALA A 192 0.18 5.44 8.31
CA ALA A 192 0.15 4.71 7.06
C ALA A 192 1.16 3.55 7.12
N GLY A 193 0.71 2.37 6.81
CA GLY A 193 1.56 1.20 6.70
C GLY A 193 2.36 1.19 5.40
N ASN A 194 3.08 0.10 5.18
CA ASN A 194 3.82 -0.20 3.96
C ASN A 194 3.19 -1.36 3.19
N ASP A 195 1.88 -1.50 3.26
CA ASP A 195 1.12 -2.52 2.55
C ASP A 195 -0.10 -1.93 1.83
N PHE A 196 -0.64 -2.69 0.89
CA PHE A 196 -1.92 -2.37 0.27
C PHE A 196 -3.07 -2.86 1.15
N ASP A 197 -4.10 -2.02 1.23
CA ASP A 197 -5.46 -2.45 1.55
C ASP A 197 -6.19 -2.68 0.21
N LEU A 198 -6.43 -3.96 -0.10
CA LEU A 198 -6.99 -4.40 -1.38
C LEU A 198 -8.49 -4.71 -1.21
N PRO A 199 -9.40 -3.92 -1.81
CA PRO A 199 -10.83 -4.16 -1.72
C PRO A 199 -11.24 -5.55 -2.24
N GLU A 200 -12.01 -6.29 -1.47
CA GLU A 200 -12.52 -7.64 -1.82
C GLU A 200 -13.50 -7.64 -3.01
N THR A 201 -13.92 -6.46 -3.46
CA THR A 201 -14.86 -6.28 -4.59
C THR A 201 -14.20 -6.38 -5.95
N ARG A 202 -12.88 -6.60 -6.01
CA ARG A 202 -12.06 -6.76 -7.22
C ARG A 202 -11.08 -7.90 -7.06
N THR A 203 -10.72 -8.57 -8.16
CA THR A 203 -9.65 -9.56 -8.18
C THR A 203 -8.28 -8.88 -8.31
N TRP A 204 -7.33 -9.32 -7.49
CA TRP A 204 -5.99 -8.76 -7.43
C TRP A 204 -4.90 -9.80 -7.62
N PHE A 205 -3.81 -9.37 -8.25
CA PHE A 205 -2.55 -10.09 -8.24
C PHE A 205 -1.49 -9.19 -7.57
N ALA A 206 -1.00 -9.61 -6.41
CA ALA A 206 -0.05 -8.82 -5.61
C ALA A 206 1.31 -9.53 -5.55
N PHE A 207 2.39 -8.75 -5.62
CA PHE A 207 3.76 -9.23 -5.51
C PHE A 207 4.69 -8.11 -5.01
N GLN A 208 5.94 -8.45 -4.73
CA GLN A 208 7.00 -7.50 -4.39
C GLN A 208 8.09 -7.53 -5.45
N GLY A 209 8.74 -6.40 -5.67
CA GLY A 209 9.86 -6.29 -6.59
C GLY A 209 10.34 -4.85 -6.73
N TYR A 210 11.54 -4.69 -7.23
CA TYR A 210 12.13 -3.39 -7.54
C TYR A 210 12.18 -3.16 -9.05
N VAL A 211 12.13 -1.90 -9.45
CA VAL A 211 12.30 -1.52 -10.87
C VAL A 211 13.78 -1.69 -11.21
N SER A 212 14.08 -2.64 -12.07
CA SER A 212 15.47 -2.96 -12.44
C SER A 212 15.94 -2.20 -13.68
N ASP A 213 15.02 -1.76 -14.54
CA ASP A 213 15.34 -1.02 -15.76
C ASP A 213 14.11 -0.26 -16.28
N PHE A 214 14.34 0.91 -16.85
CA PHE A 214 13.32 1.77 -17.48
C PHE A 214 13.86 2.30 -18.82
N PRO A 215 13.95 1.47 -19.87
CA PRO A 215 14.46 1.87 -21.17
C PRO A 215 13.45 2.70 -21.95
N PHE A 216 13.93 3.61 -22.80
CA PHE A 216 13.10 4.34 -23.77
C PHE A 216 13.34 3.84 -25.16
N THR A 217 12.27 3.59 -25.91
CA THR A 217 12.31 3.23 -27.32
C THR A 217 11.74 4.36 -28.16
N PHE A 218 12.59 4.93 -29.02
CA PHE A 218 12.22 5.98 -29.96
C PHE A 218 12.15 5.41 -31.36
N ALA A 219 10.98 5.46 -31.98
CA ALA A 219 10.78 5.02 -33.35
C ALA A 219 10.08 6.13 -34.17
N GLN A 220 10.40 6.21 -35.48
CA GLN A 220 9.77 7.18 -36.37
C GLN A 220 8.28 6.84 -36.54
N ASN A 221 7.42 7.85 -36.47
CA ASN A 221 5.95 7.71 -36.54
C ASN A 221 5.32 6.82 -35.48
N ALA A 222 5.94 6.72 -34.30
CA ALA A 222 5.43 5.98 -33.15
C ALA A 222 5.51 6.83 -31.87
N VAL A 223 4.70 6.49 -30.89
CA VAL A 223 4.83 7.04 -29.53
C VAL A 223 6.10 6.51 -28.89
N VAL A 224 6.68 7.28 -27.97
CA VAL A 224 7.79 6.80 -27.17
C VAL A 224 7.28 5.67 -26.27
N ALA A 225 7.86 4.49 -26.38
CA ALA A 225 7.46 3.33 -25.60
C ALA A 225 8.55 2.95 -24.60
N SER A 226 8.13 2.35 -23.50
CA SER A 226 9.04 1.74 -22.53
C SER A 226 8.53 0.33 -22.16
N THR A 227 9.47 -0.57 -21.92
CA THR A 227 9.19 -1.85 -21.29
C THR A 227 9.94 -1.90 -19.97
N VAL A 228 9.27 -1.47 -18.93
CA VAL A 228 9.84 -1.42 -17.59
C VAL A 228 10.05 -2.83 -17.08
N SER A 229 11.25 -3.12 -16.63
CA SER A 229 11.62 -4.40 -16.04
C SER A 229 11.52 -4.34 -14.53
N ILE A 230 10.77 -5.27 -13.93
CA ILE A 230 10.59 -5.35 -12.48
C ILE A 230 11.15 -6.68 -12.00
N GLN A 231 12.25 -6.66 -11.28
CA GLN A 231 12.78 -7.87 -10.65
C GLN A 231 11.93 -8.21 -9.44
N ARG A 232 11.26 -9.34 -9.50
CA ARG A 232 10.42 -9.80 -8.38
C ARG A 232 11.28 -10.31 -7.22
N SER A 233 10.77 -10.09 -6.01
CA SER A 233 11.34 -10.59 -4.76
C SER A 233 10.24 -11.29 -3.96
N GLY A 234 10.53 -12.49 -3.47
CA GLY A 234 9.56 -13.26 -2.69
C GLY A 234 8.41 -13.86 -3.50
N GLY A 235 7.31 -14.13 -2.82
CA GLY A 235 6.11 -14.75 -3.38
C GLY A 235 5.17 -13.76 -4.07
N SER A 236 4.10 -14.31 -4.62
CA SER A 236 2.96 -13.54 -5.13
C SER A 236 1.66 -14.11 -4.60
N ALA A 237 0.66 -13.26 -4.49
CA ALA A 237 -0.67 -13.65 -4.06
C ALA A 237 -1.70 -13.37 -5.17
N TRP A 238 -2.58 -14.31 -5.39
CA TRP A 238 -3.75 -14.14 -6.23
C TRP A 238 -4.99 -14.08 -5.31
N ILE A 239 -5.53 -12.89 -5.15
CA ILE A 239 -6.67 -12.60 -4.29
C ILE A 239 -7.90 -12.51 -5.18
N ARG A 240 -8.85 -13.42 -4.99
CA ARG A 240 -10.07 -13.45 -5.79
C ARG A 240 -11.11 -12.50 -5.18
N LYS A 241 -11.88 -11.87 -6.07
CA LYS A 241 -13.08 -11.13 -5.70
C LYS A 241 -14.01 -11.98 -4.83
N ALA A 242 -14.53 -11.41 -3.75
CA ALA A 242 -15.54 -12.06 -2.94
C ALA A 242 -16.81 -12.32 -3.78
N VAL A 243 -17.34 -13.54 -3.69
CA VAL A 243 -18.62 -13.88 -4.30
C VAL A 243 -19.71 -13.52 -3.31
N VAL A 244 -20.48 -12.49 -3.62
CA VAL A 244 -21.65 -12.06 -2.86
C VAL A 244 -22.87 -12.87 -3.30
#